data_e30bf2c1ac152eda90119f98195a0fe4
#
_entry.id   e30bf2c1ac152eda90119f98195a0fe4
#
_cell.length_a   1.000
_cell.length_b   1.000
_cell.length_c   1.000
_cell.angle_alpha   90.00
_cell.angle_beta   90.00
_cell.angle_gamma   90.00
#
_symmetry.space_group_name_H-M   'P 1'
#
loop_
_entity.id
_entity.type
_entity.pdbx_description
1 polymer ?
#
loop_
_entity_poly.entity_id
_entity_poly.type
_entity_poly.pdbx_seq_one_letter_code
_entity_poly.pdbx_strand_id
1 'polypeptide(L)'
;MSRATSTPLMQQYREIKDRHQNAILFFRMGDFYEMFYEDAEIASRALGLTLTSRNNGGASEVPLAGVPVKAASEYLRRLVQQGYRVSICEQTEDPRQAKGIVRREVVETITPGAAFADDLLDGARNNFLCAVHVDGERTGIAAADLSTGEFRLILTTSADMESVMSRLTPREILVARNADISLRNIPSAGEDGALVTEREAWEFDPSMAGSDIARHFGVASIEGLGIGESDAPAVAAAGALMRYMHELQPGGVPHLARPVVDRAGGTMPLDEMTRRNLELVESLRGGDTGGTLLSVLDRTLTPMGSRLLRQWILTPLTEKTAIDRRLDAVGLFTSDPIGREVVREALDGVRDIERLASKAAAGRGTPRDLRA
;
A
#
# COMPACT_ATOMS: atom_id res chain seq x y z
N MET A 1 -16.46 23.58 36.73
CA MET A 1 -17.16 22.51 35.99
C MET A 1 -16.47 21.19 36.34
N SER A 2 -17.16 20.28 36.99
CA SER A 2 -16.65 18.98 37.47
C SER A 2 -16.12 18.18 36.27
N ARG A 3 -14.86 17.76 36.30
CA ARG A 3 -14.30 16.74 35.38
C ARG A 3 -15.10 15.46 35.61
N ALA A 4 -16.04 15.17 34.71
CA ALA A 4 -16.68 13.86 34.66
C ALA A 4 -15.55 12.81 34.54
N THR A 5 -15.38 11.99 35.55
CA THR A 5 -14.34 10.97 35.63
C THR A 5 -14.64 9.90 34.58
N SER A 6 -13.93 9.98 33.43
CA SER A 6 -13.95 8.95 32.42
C SER A 6 -13.50 7.63 33.04
N THR A 7 -14.13 6.51 32.67
CA THR A 7 -13.67 5.19 33.15
C THR A 7 -12.24 4.94 32.68
N PRO A 8 -11.44 4.18 33.45
CA PRO A 8 -10.05 3.87 33.04
C PRO A 8 -9.94 3.28 31.63
N LEU A 9 -10.91 2.48 31.20
CA LEU A 9 -10.97 1.94 29.83
C LEU A 9 -11.09 3.06 28.77
N MET A 10 -11.97 4.04 29.01
CA MET A 10 -12.14 5.17 28.09
C MET A 10 -10.96 6.13 28.12
N GLN A 11 -10.19 6.16 29.22
CA GLN A 11 -8.92 6.88 29.27
C GLN A 11 -7.88 6.20 28.36
N GLN A 12 -7.72 4.85 28.45
CA GLN A 12 -6.84 4.09 27.59
C GLN A 12 -7.22 4.26 26.10
N TYR A 13 -8.54 4.21 25.78
CA TYR A 13 -9.02 4.46 24.42
C TYR A 13 -8.58 5.83 23.90
N ARG A 14 -8.81 6.90 24.67
CA ARG A 14 -8.42 8.27 24.28
C ARG A 14 -6.92 8.42 24.10
N GLU A 15 -6.11 7.91 25.02
CA GLU A 15 -4.66 7.96 24.92
C GLU A 15 -4.13 7.29 23.66
N ILE A 16 -4.76 6.19 23.23
CA ILE A 16 -4.41 5.51 21.98
C ILE A 16 -4.93 6.30 20.79
N LYS A 17 -6.18 6.76 20.82
CA LYS A 17 -6.80 7.56 19.75
C LYS A 17 -6.05 8.87 19.50
N ASP A 18 -5.57 9.55 20.53
CA ASP A 18 -4.81 10.80 20.41
C ASP A 18 -3.53 10.63 19.60
N ARG A 19 -2.96 9.43 19.58
CA ARG A 19 -1.79 9.07 18.73
C ARG A 19 -2.16 8.62 17.32
N HIS A 20 -3.42 8.26 17.09
CA HIS A 20 -3.94 7.74 15.83
C HIS A 20 -5.18 8.51 15.36
N GLN A 21 -5.14 9.84 15.41
CA GLN A 21 -6.28 10.73 15.15
C GLN A 21 -6.90 10.54 13.76
N ASN A 22 -6.07 10.28 12.75
CA ASN A 22 -6.47 10.16 11.35
C ASN A 22 -6.92 8.76 10.93
N ALA A 23 -7.13 7.84 11.89
CA ALA A 23 -7.55 6.47 11.61
C ALA A 23 -8.74 6.08 12.50
N ILE A 24 -9.65 5.28 11.97
CA ILE A 24 -10.72 4.65 12.76
C ILE A 24 -10.06 3.61 13.66
N LEU A 25 -10.26 3.70 14.97
CA LEU A 25 -9.65 2.79 15.93
C LEU A 25 -10.53 1.56 16.17
N PHE A 26 -10.12 0.41 15.69
CA PHE A 26 -10.69 -0.89 16.01
C PHE A 26 -10.13 -1.36 17.35
N PHE A 27 -10.83 -1.05 18.44
CA PHE A 27 -10.37 -1.29 19.78
C PHE A 27 -10.89 -2.65 20.31
N ARG A 28 -9.99 -3.59 20.55
CA ARG A 28 -10.33 -4.96 20.95
C ARG A 28 -11.04 -5.02 22.31
N MET A 29 -12.25 -5.57 22.31
CA MET A 29 -13.07 -5.78 23.51
C MET A 29 -13.64 -7.20 23.48
N GLY A 30 -12.91 -8.16 24.07
CA GLY A 30 -13.28 -9.58 23.98
C GLY A 30 -13.37 -10.08 22.54
N ASP A 31 -14.57 -10.50 22.12
CA ASP A 31 -14.80 -11.02 20.75
C ASP A 31 -15.22 -9.94 19.74
N PHE A 32 -15.14 -8.66 20.12
CA PHE A 32 -15.50 -7.53 19.27
C PHE A 32 -14.33 -6.57 19.13
N TYR A 33 -14.30 -5.83 18.00
CA TYR A 33 -13.66 -4.54 17.89
C TYR A 33 -14.74 -3.47 18.09
N GLU A 34 -14.57 -2.65 19.12
CA GLU A 34 -15.48 -1.54 19.42
C GLU A 34 -14.86 -0.22 18.98
N MET A 35 -15.67 0.63 18.40
CA MET A 35 -15.34 1.99 18.00
C MET A 35 -16.18 2.94 18.84
N PHE A 36 -15.58 4.05 19.27
CA PHE A 36 -16.24 5.01 20.14
C PHE A 36 -16.23 6.42 19.56
N TYR A 37 -17.10 7.28 20.04
CA TYR A 37 -17.19 8.69 19.66
C TYR A 37 -17.37 8.85 18.13
N GLU A 38 -16.59 9.73 17.53
CA GLU A 38 -16.62 10.02 16.10
C GLU A 38 -16.35 8.78 15.23
N ASP A 39 -15.42 7.91 15.67
CA ASP A 39 -15.12 6.65 14.95
C ASP A 39 -16.37 5.76 14.85
N ALA A 40 -17.19 5.70 15.91
CA ALA A 40 -18.44 4.95 15.90
C ALA A 40 -19.46 5.51 14.91
N GLU A 41 -19.56 6.84 14.84
CA GLU A 41 -20.48 7.52 13.92
C GLU A 41 -20.06 7.34 12.46
N ILE A 42 -18.75 7.48 12.18
CA ILE A 42 -18.17 7.27 10.84
C ILE A 42 -18.39 5.82 10.42
N ALA A 43 -17.99 4.86 11.26
CA ALA A 43 -18.11 3.44 10.95
C ALA A 43 -19.58 3.00 10.79
N SER A 44 -20.48 3.51 11.62
CA SER A 44 -21.91 3.24 11.50
C SER A 44 -22.44 3.67 10.14
N ARG A 45 -22.10 4.88 9.67
CA ARG A 45 -22.52 5.39 8.35
C ARG A 45 -21.88 4.62 7.21
N ALA A 46 -20.58 4.40 7.27
CA ALA A 46 -19.81 3.76 6.19
C ALA A 46 -20.15 2.27 6.01
N LEU A 47 -20.45 1.59 7.11
CA LEU A 47 -20.66 0.14 7.14
C LEU A 47 -22.12 -0.28 7.28
N GLY A 48 -23.01 0.65 7.62
CA GLY A 48 -24.41 0.35 7.95
C GLY A 48 -24.57 -0.36 9.30
N LEU A 49 -23.68 -0.07 10.27
CA LEU A 49 -23.75 -0.65 11.60
C LEU A 49 -24.75 0.08 12.47
N THR A 50 -25.36 -0.65 13.40
CA THR A 50 -26.21 -0.04 14.42
C THR A 50 -25.35 0.80 15.36
N LEU A 51 -25.64 2.10 15.44
CA LEU A 51 -25.04 2.99 16.42
C LEU A 51 -25.78 2.79 17.74
N THR A 52 -25.05 2.41 18.77
CA THR A 52 -25.54 2.24 20.14
C THR A 52 -24.86 3.24 21.07
N SER A 53 -25.15 3.18 22.36
CA SER A 53 -24.46 3.97 23.37
C SER A 53 -23.97 3.10 24.51
N ARG A 54 -22.86 3.51 25.11
CA ARG A 54 -22.29 2.89 26.30
C ARG A 54 -22.33 3.85 27.47
N ASN A 55 -22.81 3.36 28.61
CA ASN A 55 -22.77 4.13 29.85
C ASN A 55 -21.31 4.20 30.35
N ASN A 56 -20.82 5.41 30.58
CA ASN A 56 -19.45 5.70 31.00
C ASN A 56 -19.35 6.04 32.49
N GLY A 57 -19.96 5.20 33.34
CA GLY A 57 -19.85 5.32 34.80
C GLY A 57 -20.43 6.61 35.43
N GLY A 58 -21.54 7.12 34.88
CA GLY A 58 -22.20 8.37 35.33
C GLY A 58 -21.76 9.63 34.55
N ALA A 59 -20.83 9.51 33.63
CA ALA A 59 -20.58 10.49 32.56
C ALA A 59 -21.63 10.31 31.44
N SER A 60 -21.71 11.28 30.50
CA SER A 60 -22.60 11.18 29.34
C SER A 60 -22.39 9.88 28.56
N GLU A 61 -23.48 9.35 28.01
CA GLU A 61 -23.44 8.21 27.10
C GLU A 61 -22.46 8.47 25.94
N VAL A 62 -21.68 7.44 25.58
CA VAL A 62 -20.69 7.50 24.52
C VAL A 62 -21.20 6.72 23.32
N PRO A 63 -21.26 7.31 22.11
CA PRO A 63 -21.59 6.58 20.89
C PRO A 63 -20.66 5.37 20.72
N LEU A 64 -21.25 4.24 20.37
CA LEU A 64 -20.58 2.96 20.22
C LEU A 64 -21.05 2.24 18.95
N ALA A 65 -20.16 1.76 18.15
CA ALA A 65 -20.39 0.76 17.11
C ALA A 65 -19.38 -0.38 17.27
N GLY A 66 -19.77 -1.60 16.93
CA GLY A 66 -18.88 -2.74 17.09
C GLY A 66 -19.03 -3.77 15.98
N VAL A 67 -17.93 -4.45 15.68
CA VAL A 67 -17.87 -5.55 14.70
C VAL A 67 -17.27 -6.80 15.35
N PRO A 68 -17.82 -8.00 15.09
CA PRO A 68 -17.22 -9.23 15.58
C PRO A 68 -15.81 -9.41 15.00
N VAL A 69 -14.87 -9.84 15.83
CA VAL A 69 -13.47 -10.11 15.38
C VAL A 69 -13.42 -11.08 14.22
N LYS A 70 -14.26 -12.12 14.25
CA LYS A 70 -14.31 -13.13 13.18
C LYS A 70 -14.77 -12.58 11.82
N ALA A 71 -15.47 -11.44 11.82
CA ALA A 71 -15.96 -10.77 10.62
C ALA A 71 -15.18 -9.48 10.30
N ALA A 72 -14.17 -9.13 11.10
CA ALA A 72 -13.47 -7.86 10.99
C ALA A 72 -12.86 -7.61 9.60
N SER A 73 -12.33 -8.65 8.94
CA SER A 73 -11.72 -8.54 7.60
C SER A 73 -12.68 -7.95 6.57
N GLU A 74 -13.96 -8.36 6.58
CA GLU A 74 -14.95 -7.83 5.64
C GLU A 74 -15.23 -6.33 5.89
N TYR A 75 -15.39 -5.94 7.15
CA TYR A 75 -15.62 -4.54 7.52
C TYR A 75 -14.40 -3.66 7.25
N LEU A 76 -13.18 -4.17 7.54
CA LEU A 76 -11.92 -3.53 7.18
C LEU A 76 -11.84 -3.26 5.69
N ARG A 77 -12.13 -4.28 4.88
CA ARG A 77 -12.15 -4.15 3.42
C ARG A 77 -13.04 -3.00 2.95
N ARG A 78 -14.28 -2.94 3.47
CA ARG A 78 -15.23 -1.90 3.09
C ARG A 78 -14.79 -0.50 3.50
N LEU A 79 -14.16 -0.34 4.67
CA LEU A 79 -13.62 0.96 5.11
C LEU A 79 -12.41 1.38 4.26
N VAL A 80 -11.45 0.47 4.05
CA VAL A 80 -10.24 0.76 3.27
C VAL A 80 -10.59 1.08 1.81
N GLN A 81 -11.55 0.38 1.21
CA GLN A 81 -12.04 0.67 -0.14
C GLN A 81 -12.71 2.06 -0.25
N GLN A 82 -13.27 2.57 0.83
CA GLN A 82 -13.83 3.92 0.92
C GLN A 82 -12.76 4.98 1.30
N GLY A 83 -11.47 4.62 1.32
CA GLY A 83 -10.38 5.54 1.61
C GLY A 83 -10.06 5.76 3.09
N TYR A 84 -10.75 5.07 4.01
CA TYR A 84 -10.47 5.20 5.44
C TYR A 84 -9.19 4.45 5.83
N ARG A 85 -8.51 5.00 6.84
CA ARG A 85 -7.44 4.32 7.58
C ARG A 85 -8.04 3.65 8.80
N VAL A 86 -7.55 2.46 9.14
CA VAL A 86 -8.03 1.71 10.30
C VAL A 86 -6.86 1.23 11.14
N SER A 87 -6.79 1.64 12.39
CA SER A 87 -5.79 1.16 13.36
C SER A 87 -6.35 0.00 14.16
N ILE A 88 -5.66 -1.14 14.10
CA ILE A 88 -6.03 -2.35 14.84
C ILE A 88 -5.36 -2.32 16.20
N CYS A 89 -6.16 -2.25 17.25
CA CYS A 89 -5.72 -2.21 18.63
C CYS A 89 -6.04 -3.53 19.33
N GLU A 90 -5.01 -4.30 19.62
CA GLU A 90 -5.10 -5.62 20.25
C GLU A 90 -4.78 -5.60 21.73
N GLN A 91 -5.28 -6.62 22.44
CA GLN A 91 -4.90 -6.91 23.81
C GLN A 91 -3.49 -7.54 23.81
N THR A 92 -2.55 -6.92 24.51
CA THR A 92 -1.14 -7.36 24.56
C THR A 92 -0.80 -8.18 25.79
N GLU A 93 -1.78 -8.39 26.70
CA GLU A 93 -1.63 -9.25 27.86
C GLU A 93 -2.83 -10.19 28.03
N ASP A 94 -2.64 -11.32 28.69
CA ASP A 94 -3.71 -12.28 29.01
C ASP A 94 -4.73 -11.62 29.97
N PRO A 95 -6.01 -11.51 29.60
CA PRO A 95 -7.05 -10.95 30.46
C PRO A 95 -7.18 -11.62 31.81
N ARG A 96 -6.76 -12.90 31.94
CA ARG A 96 -6.81 -13.68 33.18
C ARG A 96 -5.68 -13.31 34.16
N GLN A 97 -4.61 -12.68 33.65
CA GLN A 97 -3.41 -12.31 34.43
C GLN A 97 -3.37 -10.79 34.70
N ALA A 98 -4.23 -10.01 34.03
CA ALA A 98 -4.25 -8.57 34.16
C ALA A 98 -4.67 -8.11 35.56
N LYS A 99 -3.80 -7.30 36.20
CA LYS A 99 -4.13 -6.62 37.45
C LYS A 99 -4.80 -5.26 37.14
N GLY A 100 -6.06 -5.29 36.72
CA GLY A 100 -6.80 -4.09 36.36
C GLY A 100 -7.29 -4.15 34.91
N ILE A 101 -7.09 -3.07 34.14
CA ILE A 101 -7.51 -3.02 32.74
C ILE A 101 -6.45 -3.68 31.86
N VAL A 102 -6.88 -4.62 31.02
CA VAL A 102 -6.04 -5.27 30.04
C VAL A 102 -5.35 -4.23 29.17
N ARG A 103 -4.03 -4.31 29.06
CA ARG A 103 -3.22 -3.44 28.21
C ARG A 103 -3.54 -3.69 26.74
N ARG A 104 -3.62 -2.59 25.98
CA ARG A 104 -3.87 -2.62 24.56
C ARG A 104 -2.90 -1.71 23.83
N GLU A 105 -2.50 -2.16 22.64
CA GLU A 105 -1.61 -1.40 21.76
C GLU A 105 -2.07 -1.53 20.32
N VAL A 106 -1.79 -0.51 19.51
CA VAL A 106 -1.97 -0.61 18.07
C VAL A 106 -0.88 -1.50 17.51
N VAL A 107 -1.30 -2.59 16.90
CA VAL A 107 -0.38 -3.58 16.29
C VAL A 107 -0.12 -3.28 14.82
N GLU A 108 -1.06 -2.62 14.16
CA GLU A 108 -0.93 -2.15 12.78
C GLU A 108 -1.94 -1.07 12.45
N THR A 109 -1.63 -0.26 11.43
CA THR A 109 -2.59 0.62 10.78
C THR A 109 -2.69 0.24 9.32
N ILE A 110 -3.90 -0.10 8.88
CA ILE A 110 -4.21 -0.48 7.51
C ILE A 110 -4.71 0.75 6.77
N THR A 111 -4.10 1.01 5.61
CA THR A 111 -4.49 2.11 4.71
C THR A 111 -4.70 1.57 3.30
N PRO A 112 -5.31 2.33 2.38
CA PRO A 112 -5.43 1.92 0.99
C PRO A 112 -4.11 1.50 0.33
N GLY A 113 -3.01 2.22 0.64
CA GLY A 113 -1.67 1.92 0.10
C GLY A 113 -0.90 0.85 0.88
N ALA A 114 -1.30 0.55 2.12
CA ALA A 114 -0.60 -0.37 3.02
C ALA A 114 -1.50 -1.52 3.48
N ALA A 115 -2.03 -2.28 2.53
CA ALA A 115 -2.86 -3.45 2.76
C ALA A 115 -2.08 -4.74 2.47
N PHE A 116 -2.25 -5.75 3.34
CA PHE A 116 -1.63 -7.09 3.20
C PHE A 116 -2.65 -8.22 2.98
N ALA A 117 -3.89 -8.01 3.35
CA ALA A 117 -4.90 -9.05 3.27
C ALA A 117 -5.32 -9.28 1.82
N ASP A 118 -5.36 -10.54 1.38
CA ASP A 118 -5.66 -10.90 -0.01
C ASP A 118 -7.03 -10.42 -0.48
N ASP A 119 -7.99 -10.35 0.42
CA ASP A 119 -9.33 -9.84 0.16
C ASP A 119 -9.40 -8.31 -0.03
N LEU A 120 -8.32 -7.59 0.33
CA LEU A 120 -8.16 -6.15 0.07
C LEU A 120 -7.45 -5.86 -1.26
N LEU A 121 -6.83 -6.87 -1.89
CA LEU A 121 -5.91 -6.72 -3.00
C LEU A 121 -6.46 -7.33 -4.28
N ASP A 122 -6.21 -6.66 -5.41
CA ASP A 122 -6.37 -7.26 -6.73
C ASP A 122 -5.14 -8.11 -7.06
N GLY A 123 -5.32 -9.38 -7.37
CA GLY A 123 -4.22 -10.30 -7.71
C GLY A 123 -3.43 -9.87 -8.95
N ALA A 124 -4.09 -9.24 -9.91
CA ALA A 124 -3.51 -8.82 -11.19
C ALA A 124 -2.87 -7.42 -11.14
N ARG A 125 -2.92 -6.72 -10.01
CA ARG A 125 -2.41 -5.36 -9.85
C ARG A 125 -1.50 -5.24 -8.63
N ASN A 126 -0.51 -4.35 -8.73
CA ASN A 126 0.26 -3.89 -7.58
C ASN A 126 -0.60 -2.95 -6.71
N ASN A 127 -0.28 -2.89 -5.42
CA ASN A 127 -0.90 -1.98 -4.47
C ASN A 127 0.12 -0.95 -4.01
N PHE A 128 0.44 0.02 -4.86
CA PHE A 128 1.48 0.98 -4.57
C PHE A 128 1.06 2.03 -3.55
N LEU A 129 1.92 2.20 -2.55
CA LEU A 129 2.06 3.36 -1.69
C LEU A 129 3.22 4.18 -2.24
N CYS A 130 2.98 5.44 -2.60
CA CYS A 130 3.99 6.31 -3.18
C CYS A 130 4.31 7.49 -2.28
N ALA A 131 5.54 8.01 -2.37
CA ALA A 131 5.91 9.32 -1.85
C ALA A 131 6.49 10.16 -2.98
N VAL A 132 6.23 11.46 -2.98
CA VAL A 132 6.69 12.39 -4.01
C VAL A 132 7.46 13.53 -3.36
N HIS A 133 8.64 13.83 -3.89
CA HIS A 133 9.46 14.96 -3.52
C HIS A 133 9.90 15.74 -4.75
N VAL A 134 9.62 17.05 -4.77
CA VAL A 134 9.99 17.95 -5.87
C VAL A 134 11.16 18.83 -5.42
N ASP A 135 12.22 18.83 -6.22
CA ASP A 135 13.42 19.65 -6.04
C ASP A 135 13.72 20.41 -7.36
N GLY A 136 13.14 21.60 -7.47
CA GLY A 136 13.16 22.40 -8.68
C GLY A 136 12.46 21.70 -9.85
N GLU A 137 13.20 21.43 -10.94
CA GLU A 137 12.67 20.73 -12.10
C GLU A 137 12.68 19.20 -11.94
N ARG A 138 13.40 18.68 -10.94
CA ARG A 138 13.52 17.24 -10.70
C ARG A 138 12.47 16.78 -9.69
N THR A 139 11.88 15.65 -9.98
CA THR A 139 10.92 14.99 -9.11
C THR A 139 11.40 13.58 -8.79
N GLY A 140 11.52 13.29 -7.51
CA GLY A 140 11.76 11.96 -6.99
C GLY A 140 10.45 11.31 -6.54
N ILE A 141 10.25 10.07 -6.96
CA ILE A 141 9.12 9.24 -6.54
C ILE A 141 9.69 7.97 -5.93
N ALA A 142 9.26 7.66 -4.72
CA ALA A 142 9.46 6.35 -4.13
C ALA A 142 8.13 5.59 -4.16
N ALA A 143 8.13 4.35 -4.63
CA ALA A 143 6.95 3.51 -4.69
C ALA A 143 7.22 2.16 -4.03
N ALA A 144 6.38 1.75 -3.09
CA ALA A 144 6.45 0.45 -2.44
C ALA A 144 5.12 -0.29 -2.55
N ASP A 145 5.17 -1.58 -2.84
CA ASP A 145 4.05 -2.49 -2.69
C ASP A 145 4.34 -3.42 -1.52
N LEU A 146 3.74 -3.14 -0.37
CA LEU A 146 3.96 -3.91 0.84
C LEU A 146 3.50 -5.36 0.70
N SER A 147 2.57 -5.65 -0.20
CA SER A 147 2.06 -7.01 -0.39
C SER A 147 3.04 -7.91 -1.13
N THR A 148 3.88 -7.36 -2.00
CA THR A 148 4.88 -8.10 -2.80
C THR A 148 6.31 -7.85 -2.32
N GLY A 149 6.53 -6.81 -1.51
CA GLY A 149 7.85 -6.35 -1.12
C GLY A 149 8.56 -5.52 -2.18
N GLU A 150 7.91 -5.18 -3.28
CA GLU A 150 8.50 -4.36 -4.34
C GLU A 150 8.80 -2.95 -3.85
N PHE A 151 10.01 -2.44 -4.15
CA PHE A 151 10.42 -1.09 -3.81
C PHE A 151 11.17 -0.44 -4.97
N ARG A 152 10.69 0.72 -5.40
CA ARG A 152 11.22 1.47 -6.55
C ARG A 152 11.58 2.89 -6.17
N LEU A 153 12.70 3.36 -6.71
CA LEU A 153 13.11 4.77 -6.70
C LEU A 153 13.10 5.27 -8.13
N ILE A 154 12.31 6.30 -8.40
CA ILE A 154 12.10 6.82 -9.75
C ILE A 154 12.52 8.28 -9.75
N LEU A 155 13.44 8.63 -10.66
CA LEU A 155 13.79 10.02 -10.91
C LEU A 155 13.15 10.48 -12.23
N THR A 156 12.40 11.55 -12.17
CA THR A 156 11.67 12.12 -13.30
C THR A 156 11.71 13.64 -13.27
N THR A 157 11.04 14.30 -14.19
CA THR A 157 10.81 15.73 -14.19
C THR A 157 9.43 16.04 -13.64
N SER A 158 9.21 17.29 -13.21
CA SER A 158 7.87 17.72 -12.79
C SER A 158 6.84 17.63 -13.91
N ALA A 159 7.28 17.76 -15.17
CA ALA A 159 6.43 17.60 -16.34
C ALA A 159 5.99 16.15 -16.60
N ASP A 160 6.88 15.18 -16.30
CA ASP A 160 6.61 13.77 -16.55
C ASP A 160 6.02 13.04 -15.32
N MET A 161 5.92 13.72 -14.18
CA MET A 161 5.41 13.15 -12.93
C MET A 161 4.05 12.50 -13.11
N GLU A 162 3.12 13.17 -13.81
CA GLU A 162 1.77 12.68 -14.09
C GLU A 162 1.81 11.34 -14.84
N SER A 163 2.68 11.22 -15.84
CA SER A 163 2.86 9.99 -16.61
C SER A 163 3.34 8.83 -15.72
N VAL A 164 4.27 9.10 -14.80
CA VAL A 164 4.78 8.08 -13.86
C VAL A 164 3.69 7.67 -12.87
N MET A 165 2.99 8.63 -12.26
CA MET A 165 1.95 8.35 -11.27
C MET A 165 0.77 7.60 -11.88
N SER A 166 0.34 7.98 -13.07
CA SER A 166 -0.73 7.31 -13.81
C SER A 166 -0.33 5.87 -14.22
N ARG A 167 0.97 5.59 -14.45
CA ARG A 167 1.49 4.24 -14.68
C ARG A 167 1.47 3.39 -13.41
N LEU A 168 1.87 3.96 -12.27
CA LEU A 168 1.90 3.27 -10.98
C LEU A 168 0.49 3.04 -10.42
N THR A 169 -0.46 3.91 -10.74
CA THR A 169 -1.83 3.89 -10.20
C THR A 169 -1.82 3.69 -8.66
N PRO A 170 -1.14 4.57 -7.90
CA PRO A 170 -0.99 4.39 -6.47
C PRO A 170 -2.36 4.43 -5.76
N ARG A 171 -2.45 3.73 -4.65
CA ARG A 171 -3.61 3.78 -3.76
C ARG A 171 -3.47 4.82 -2.67
N GLU A 172 -2.24 5.22 -2.40
CA GLU A 172 -1.94 6.28 -1.42
C GLU A 172 -0.68 7.02 -1.86
N ILE A 173 -0.66 8.34 -1.63
CA ILE A 173 0.44 9.23 -2.03
C ILE A 173 0.82 10.10 -0.85
N LEU A 174 2.09 10.05 -0.46
CA LEU A 174 2.67 10.92 0.55
C LEU A 174 3.25 12.16 -0.09
N VAL A 175 2.95 13.32 0.46
CA VAL A 175 3.50 14.60 0.06
C VAL A 175 3.95 15.40 1.28
N ALA A 176 4.94 16.25 1.13
CA ALA A 176 5.33 17.13 2.21
C ALA A 176 4.24 18.20 2.43
N ARG A 177 3.95 18.53 3.69
CA ARG A 177 3.04 19.62 4.04
C ARG A 177 3.51 20.93 3.41
N ASN A 178 2.60 21.65 2.80
CA ASN A 178 2.87 22.89 2.06
C ASN A 178 3.80 22.74 0.84
N ALA A 179 4.02 21.50 0.34
CA ALA A 179 4.72 21.34 -0.92
C ALA A 179 3.88 21.92 -2.08
N ASP A 180 4.55 22.65 -2.97
CA ASP A 180 3.93 23.16 -4.20
C ASP A 180 3.81 22.03 -5.25
N ILE A 181 3.04 21.01 -4.87
CA ILE A 181 2.74 19.89 -5.77
C ILE A 181 1.31 20.08 -6.22
N SER A 182 1.11 20.29 -7.51
CA SER A 182 -0.22 20.33 -8.10
C SER A 182 -0.81 18.90 -8.08
N LEU A 183 -1.49 18.54 -6.98
CA LEU A 183 -2.20 17.26 -6.85
C LEU A 183 -3.31 17.11 -7.90
N ARG A 184 -3.73 18.20 -8.55
CA ARG A 184 -4.69 18.18 -9.67
C ARG A 184 -4.13 17.48 -10.91
N ASN A 185 -2.81 17.40 -11.02
CA ASN A 185 -2.12 16.73 -12.13
C ASN A 185 -1.82 15.26 -11.80
N ILE A 186 -2.29 14.75 -10.67
CA ILE A 186 -2.21 13.34 -10.34
C ILE A 186 -3.58 12.72 -10.62
N PRO A 187 -3.76 11.97 -11.71
CA PRO A 187 -5.07 11.45 -12.15
C PRO A 187 -5.76 10.57 -11.14
N SER A 188 -4.98 10.05 -10.20
CA SER A 188 -5.45 9.16 -9.13
C SER A 188 -5.81 9.90 -7.84
N ALA A 189 -5.62 11.23 -7.74
CA ALA A 189 -5.94 11.98 -6.53
C ALA A 189 -7.35 12.57 -6.65
N GLY A 190 -8.28 12.15 -5.79
CA GLY A 190 -9.66 12.67 -5.80
C GLY A 190 -10.64 11.75 -5.08
N GLU A 191 -11.94 12.06 -5.13
CA GLU A 191 -13.00 11.36 -4.38
C GLU A 191 -13.06 9.84 -4.64
N ASP A 192 -12.61 9.37 -5.82
CA ASP A 192 -12.47 7.95 -6.17
C ASP A 192 -11.01 7.53 -6.45
N GLY A 193 -10.03 8.36 -6.05
CA GLY A 193 -8.61 8.21 -6.39
C GLY A 193 -7.74 7.75 -5.23
N ALA A 194 -6.43 8.01 -5.36
CA ALA A 194 -5.47 7.71 -4.29
C ALA A 194 -5.68 8.60 -3.06
N LEU A 195 -5.58 8.00 -1.88
CA LEU A 195 -5.55 8.75 -0.63
C LEU A 195 -4.31 9.63 -0.58
N VAL A 196 -4.46 10.92 -0.39
CA VAL A 196 -3.33 11.83 -0.18
C VAL A 196 -3.04 11.98 1.30
N THR A 197 -1.77 11.79 1.67
CA THR A 197 -1.29 11.87 3.04
C THR A 197 -0.21 12.92 3.15
N GLU A 198 -0.50 14.00 3.86
CA GLU A 198 0.51 15.01 4.17
C GLU A 198 1.44 14.54 5.28
N ARG A 199 2.75 14.74 5.07
CA ARG A 199 3.81 14.45 6.04
C ARG A 199 4.61 15.72 6.35
N GLU A 200 5.33 15.71 7.45
CA GLU A 200 6.17 16.85 7.81
C GLU A 200 7.33 17.00 6.81
N ALA A 201 7.68 18.23 6.44
CA ALA A 201 8.69 18.51 5.42
C ALA A 201 10.07 17.90 5.76
N TRP A 202 10.44 17.81 7.04
CA TRP A 202 11.71 17.22 7.48
C TRP A 202 11.82 15.72 7.17
N GLU A 203 10.71 15.03 6.99
CA GLU A 203 10.71 13.60 6.63
C GLU A 203 11.28 13.35 5.23
N PHE A 204 11.26 14.38 4.38
CA PHE A 204 11.81 14.36 3.04
C PHE A 204 13.27 14.90 2.96
N ASP A 205 13.99 14.93 4.09
CA ASP A 205 15.40 15.30 4.10
C ASP A 205 16.27 14.15 3.53
N PRO A 206 16.97 14.35 2.39
CA PRO A 206 17.72 13.30 1.73
C PRO A 206 18.93 12.83 2.55
N SER A 207 19.49 13.67 3.43
CA SER A 207 20.64 13.30 4.26
C SER A 207 20.24 12.30 5.35
N MET A 208 19.08 12.48 5.95
CA MET A 208 18.50 11.54 6.91
C MET A 208 18.00 10.27 6.21
N ALA A 209 17.37 10.43 5.06
CA ALA A 209 16.81 9.34 4.28
C ALA A 209 17.87 8.31 3.86
N GLY A 210 19.02 8.77 3.39
CA GLY A 210 20.13 7.89 2.99
C GLY A 210 20.59 6.98 4.14
N SER A 211 20.71 7.54 5.35
CA SER A 211 21.09 6.77 6.56
C SER A 211 20.01 5.76 6.96
N ASP A 212 18.73 6.12 6.86
CA ASP A 212 17.61 5.23 7.19
C ASP A 212 17.52 4.07 6.20
N ILE A 213 17.68 4.33 4.91
CA ILE A 213 17.71 3.32 3.84
C ILE A 213 18.89 2.36 4.05
N ALA A 214 20.10 2.89 4.26
CA ALA A 214 21.28 2.06 4.48
C ALA A 214 21.13 1.14 5.70
N ARG A 215 20.58 1.67 6.80
CA ARG A 215 20.31 0.91 8.03
C ARG A 215 19.29 -0.19 7.77
N HIS A 216 18.20 0.10 7.06
CA HIS A 216 17.15 -0.89 6.78
C HIS A 216 17.68 -2.07 5.96
N PHE A 217 18.48 -1.80 4.93
CA PHE A 217 19.02 -2.85 4.05
C PHE A 217 20.34 -3.43 4.53
N GLY A 218 20.86 -3.00 5.69
CA GLY A 218 22.10 -3.52 6.29
C GLY A 218 23.34 -3.27 5.42
N VAL A 219 23.39 -2.14 4.70
CA VAL A 219 24.53 -1.72 3.89
C VAL A 219 25.27 -0.56 4.55
N ALA A 220 26.56 -0.40 4.20
CA ALA A 220 27.38 0.67 4.75
C ALA A 220 26.93 2.05 4.27
N SER A 221 26.44 2.12 3.02
CA SER A 221 25.93 3.33 2.39
C SER A 221 24.98 2.99 1.23
N ILE A 222 24.20 3.98 0.76
CA ILE A 222 23.20 3.79 -0.31
C ILE A 222 23.81 3.51 -1.68
N GLU A 223 25.10 3.86 -1.90
CA GLU A 223 25.83 3.53 -3.12
C GLU A 223 25.94 2.01 -3.32
N GLY A 224 26.01 1.25 -2.22
CA GLY A 224 25.96 -0.21 -2.24
C GLY A 224 24.64 -0.80 -2.76
N LEU A 225 23.60 0.04 -2.88
CA LEU A 225 22.31 -0.28 -3.50
C LEU A 225 22.20 0.26 -4.95
N GLY A 226 23.28 0.86 -5.48
CA GLY A 226 23.28 1.47 -6.81
C GLY A 226 22.61 2.86 -6.86
N ILE A 227 22.44 3.49 -5.70
CA ILE A 227 21.84 4.84 -5.54
C ILE A 227 22.99 5.85 -5.52
N GLY A 228 22.95 6.86 -6.37
CA GLY A 228 23.95 7.91 -6.46
C GLY A 228 23.44 9.28 -6.02
N GLU A 229 24.34 10.28 -6.00
CA GLU A 229 23.96 11.66 -5.63
C GLU A 229 22.88 12.25 -6.55
N SER A 230 22.84 11.86 -7.82
CA SER A 230 21.80 12.30 -8.75
C SER A 230 20.40 11.86 -8.36
N ASP A 231 20.28 10.83 -7.53
CA ASP A 231 19.01 10.24 -7.11
C ASP A 231 18.45 10.91 -5.84
N ALA A 232 19.08 11.98 -5.32
CA ALA A 232 18.71 12.65 -4.06
C ALA A 232 17.22 12.96 -3.91
N PRO A 233 16.47 13.46 -4.92
CA PRO A 233 15.03 13.66 -4.77
C PRO A 233 14.26 12.35 -4.53
N ALA A 234 14.65 11.26 -5.19
CA ALA A 234 14.02 9.95 -4.99
C ALA A 234 14.39 9.33 -3.62
N VAL A 235 15.61 9.60 -3.14
CA VAL A 235 16.06 9.24 -1.78
C VAL A 235 15.24 9.98 -0.72
N ALA A 236 14.99 11.29 -0.91
CA ALA A 236 14.15 12.08 -0.03
C ALA A 236 12.74 11.50 0.07
N ALA A 237 12.13 11.20 -1.06
CA ALA A 237 10.81 10.54 -1.11
C ALA A 237 10.84 9.16 -0.41
N ALA A 238 11.89 8.37 -0.61
CA ALA A 238 12.05 7.06 0.01
C ALA A 238 12.17 7.14 1.54
N GLY A 239 12.86 8.16 2.06
CA GLY A 239 12.96 8.39 3.51
C GLY A 239 11.59 8.61 4.16
N ALA A 240 10.78 9.50 3.58
CA ALA A 240 9.43 9.74 4.06
C ALA A 240 8.56 8.47 3.96
N LEU A 241 8.65 7.76 2.83
CA LEU A 241 7.91 6.51 2.61
C LEU A 241 8.27 5.45 3.66
N MET A 242 9.55 5.23 3.93
CA MET A 242 10.02 4.24 4.90
C MET A 242 9.58 4.58 6.32
N ARG A 243 9.69 5.85 6.74
CA ARG A 243 9.23 6.30 8.06
C ARG A 243 7.73 6.04 8.22
N TYR A 244 6.95 6.38 7.20
CA TYR A 244 5.51 6.12 7.21
C TYR A 244 5.19 4.63 7.28
N MET A 245 5.86 3.79 6.50
CA MET A 245 5.68 2.34 6.58
C MET A 245 5.99 1.77 7.97
N HIS A 246 7.04 2.26 8.64
CA HIS A 246 7.35 1.86 10.02
C HIS A 246 6.31 2.34 11.04
N GLU A 247 5.70 3.52 10.81
CA GLU A 247 4.58 4.00 11.63
C GLU A 247 3.35 3.11 11.48
N LEU A 248 3.02 2.72 10.23
CA LEU A 248 1.89 1.83 9.94
C LEU A 248 2.12 0.40 10.47
N GLN A 249 3.38 -0.05 10.48
CA GLN A 249 3.81 -1.39 10.83
C GLN A 249 4.86 -1.34 11.94
N PRO A 250 4.47 -1.29 13.23
CA PRO A 250 5.41 -1.24 14.35
C PRO A 250 6.38 -2.44 14.40
N GLY A 251 5.98 -3.58 13.82
CA GLY A 251 6.85 -4.75 13.62
C GLY A 251 7.91 -4.58 12.52
N GLY A 252 7.91 -3.45 11.81
CA GLY A 252 8.78 -3.17 10.69
C GLY A 252 8.32 -3.82 9.37
N VAL A 253 9.10 -3.60 8.33
CA VAL A 253 8.85 -4.10 6.95
C VAL A 253 10.04 -4.91 6.41
N PRO A 254 10.41 -6.03 7.07
CA PRO A 254 11.64 -6.78 6.75
C PRO A 254 11.59 -7.45 5.37
N HIS A 255 10.40 -7.59 4.80
CA HIS A 255 10.16 -8.19 3.49
C HIS A 255 10.36 -7.22 2.32
N LEU A 256 10.59 -5.93 2.59
CA LEU A 256 10.83 -4.95 1.54
C LEU A 256 12.11 -5.31 0.78
N ALA A 257 12.00 -5.47 -0.53
CA ALA A 257 13.12 -5.80 -1.40
C ALA A 257 14.08 -4.61 -1.56
N ARG A 258 15.32 -4.89 -1.94
CA ARG A 258 16.28 -3.82 -2.30
C ARG A 258 15.67 -2.93 -3.37
N PRO A 259 15.84 -1.60 -3.28
CA PRO A 259 15.23 -0.69 -4.22
C PRO A 259 15.77 -0.87 -5.63
N VAL A 260 14.85 -0.88 -6.59
CA VAL A 260 15.19 -0.78 -8.01
C VAL A 260 15.18 0.69 -8.38
N VAL A 261 16.32 1.19 -8.87
CA VAL A 261 16.43 2.58 -9.32
C VAL A 261 16.02 2.64 -10.79
N ASP A 262 14.88 3.28 -11.05
CA ASP A 262 14.30 3.46 -12.39
C ASP A 262 14.75 4.82 -12.93
N ARG A 263 15.68 4.79 -13.88
CA ARG A 263 16.23 5.99 -14.55
C ARG A 263 15.65 6.13 -15.94
N ALA A 264 15.44 7.38 -16.37
CA ALA A 264 14.94 7.67 -17.72
C ALA A 264 15.82 7.06 -18.80
N GLY A 265 15.19 6.54 -19.87
CA GLY A 265 15.86 6.14 -21.11
C GLY A 265 15.75 4.67 -21.53
N GLY A 266 15.31 3.76 -20.64
CA GLY A 266 15.14 2.33 -20.98
C GLY A 266 13.75 1.96 -21.48
N THR A 267 12.76 2.83 -21.28
CA THR A 267 11.36 2.60 -21.64
C THR A 267 10.77 3.82 -22.35
N MET A 268 9.79 3.57 -23.21
CA MET A 268 9.04 4.62 -23.89
C MET A 268 8.09 5.29 -22.89
N PRO A 269 8.18 6.61 -22.67
CA PRO A 269 7.20 7.31 -21.88
C PRO A 269 5.86 7.31 -22.59
N LEU A 270 4.81 6.87 -21.89
CA LEU A 270 3.43 6.92 -22.35
C LEU A 270 2.66 7.80 -21.39
N ASP A 271 2.17 8.94 -21.84
CA ASP A 271 1.29 9.77 -21.04
C ASP A 271 -0.09 9.10 -20.81
N GLU A 272 -0.85 9.65 -19.90
CA GLU A 272 -2.15 9.10 -19.53
C GLU A 272 -3.12 9.10 -20.72
N MET A 273 -3.17 10.20 -21.50
CA MET A 273 -4.05 10.33 -22.65
C MET A 273 -3.73 9.28 -23.71
N THR A 274 -2.44 9.04 -23.97
CA THR A 274 -2.00 8.00 -24.91
C THR A 274 -2.42 6.61 -24.43
N ARG A 275 -2.18 6.26 -23.15
CA ARG A 275 -2.57 4.95 -22.59
C ARG A 275 -4.07 4.74 -22.63
N ARG A 276 -4.85 5.78 -22.29
CA ARG A 276 -6.30 5.74 -22.28
C ARG A 276 -6.85 5.64 -23.70
N ASN A 277 -6.34 6.46 -24.63
CA ASN A 277 -6.82 6.46 -26.02
C ASN A 277 -6.48 5.15 -26.77
N LEU A 278 -5.35 4.51 -26.42
CA LEU A 278 -4.98 3.19 -26.94
C LEU A 278 -5.69 2.04 -26.22
N GLU A 279 -6.47 2.32 -25.18
CA GLU A 279 -7.16 1.32 -24.35
C GLU A 279 -6.22 0.17 -23.95
N LEU A 280 -5.02 0.52 -23.45
CA LEU A 280 -4.00 -0.47 -23.14
C LEU A 280 -4.43 -1.41 -22.01
N VAL A 281 -4.94 -0.86 -20.91
CA VAL A 281 -5.30 -1.58 -19.69
C VAL A 281 -6.65 -1.21 -19.11
N GLU A 282 -7.28 -0.16 -19.61
CA GLU A 282 -8.60 0.36 -19.19
C GLU A 282 -9.38 0.80 -20.41
N SER A 283 -10.69 0.49 -20.43
CA SER A 283 -11.57 0.86 -21.53
C SER A 283 -12.07 2.30 -21.40
N LEU A 284 -12.21 3.00 -22.53
CA LEU A 284 -12.83 4.34 -22.60
C LEU A 284 -14.31 4.33 -22.16
N ARG A 285 -14.97 3.20 -22.23
CA ARG A 285 -16.40 3.06 -21.90
C ARG A 285 -16.70 2.94 -20.41
N GLY A 286 -15.68 3.14 -19.54
CA GLY A 286 -15.82 3.20 -18.08
C GLY A 286 -15.86 1.85 -17.39
N GLY A 287 -14.85 1.58 -16.56
CA GLY A 287 -14.84 0.52 -15.55
C GLY A 287 -14.72 -0.93 -16.01
N ASP A 288 -14.84 -1.22 -17.28
CA ASP A 288 -14.66 -2.57 -17.82
C ASP A 288 -13.24 -2.74 -18.38
N THR A 289 -12.59 -3.87 -18.04
CA THR A 289 -11.31 -4.26 -18.63
C THR A 289 -11.48 -4.96 -19.98
N GLY A 290 -12.70 -5.31 -20.35
CA GLY A 290 -13.04 -5.93 -21.63
C GLY A 290 -12.72 -5.02 -22.81
N GLY A 291 -12.14 -5.57 -23.88
CA GLY A 291 -11.79 -4.82 -25.11
C GLY A 291 -10.45 -4.10 -25.05
N THR A 292 -9.70 -4.17 -23.94
CA THR A 292 -8.37 -3.58 -23.83
C THR A 292 -7.28 -4.49 -24.41
N LEU A 293 -6.10 -3.91 -24.75
CA LEU A 293 -4.97 -4.70 -25.21
C LEU A 293 -4.60 -5.77 -24.17
N LEU A 294 -4.57 -5.40 -22.88
CA LEU A 294 -4.30 -6.33 -21.77
C LEU A 294 -5.30 -7.48 -21.79
N SER A 295 -6.60 -7.23 -21.93
CA SER A 295 -7.62 -8.29 -21.89
C SER A 295 -7.50 -9.31 -23.03
N VAL A 296 -6.95 -8.89 -24.18
CA VAL A 296 -6.69 -9.77 -25.31
C VAL A 296 -5.43 -10.62 -25.07
N LEU A 297 -4.37 -10.01 -24.53
CA LEU A 297 -3.07 -10.64 -24.36
C LEU A 297 -2.96 -11.47 -23.09
N ASP A 298 -3.68 -11.11 -22.02
CA ASP A 298 -3.55 -11.80 -20.74
C ASP A 298 -4.11 -13.22 -20.82
N ARG A 299 -3.20 -14.17 -20.84
CA ARG A 299 -3.41 -15.62 -20.72
C ARG A 299 -2.51 -16.19 -19.66
N THR A 300 -2.07 -15.34 -18.73
CA THR A 300 -1.24 -15.75 -17.60
C THR A 300 -2.00 -16.69 -16.68
N LEU A 301 -1.28 -17.57 -15.99
CA LEU A 301 -1.84 -18.54 -15.05
C LEU A 301 -1.60 -18.14 -13.60
N THR A 302 -0.64 -17.23 -13.40
CA THR A 302 -0.26 -16.79 -12.06
C THR A 302 -0.52 -15.29 -11.87
N PRO A 303 -0.88 -14.83 -10.66
CA PRO A 303 -1.03 -13.41 -10.37
C PRO A 303 0.24 -12.59 -10.66
N MET A 304 1.41 -13.16 -10.36
CA MET A 304 2.71 -12.54 -10.66
C MET A 304 2.90 -12.31 -12.17
N GLY A 305 2.52 -13.30 -12.98
CA GLY A 305 2.56 -13.18 -14.44
C GLY A 305 1.64 -12.08 -14.96
N SER A 306 0.44 -11.96 -14.41
CA SER A 306 -0.52 -10.92 -14.78
C SER A 306 0.00 -9.52 -14.43
N ARG A 307 0.57 -9.34 -13.23
CA ARG A 307 1.22 -8.07 -12.83
C ARG A 307 2.38 -7.71 -13.76
N LEU A 308 3.24 -8.68 -14.08
CA LEU A 308 4.37 -8.46 -14.98
C LEU A 308 3.94 -8.11 -16.40
N LEU A 309 2.94 -8.81 -16.94
CA LEU A 309 2.40 -8.51 -18.27
C LEU A 309 1.81 -7.09 -18.33
N ARG A 310 1.02 -6.71 -17.32
CA ARG A 310 0.48 -5.36 -17.20
C ARG A 310 1.60 -4.32 -17.17
N GLN A 311 2.64 -4.55 -16.38
CA GLN A 311 3.81 -3.67 -16.32
C GLN A 311 4.49 -3.55 -17.68
N TRP A 312 4.70 -4.64 -18.40
CA TRP A 312 5.33 -4.62 -19.72
C TRP A 312 4.54 -3.82 -20.75
N ILE A 313 3.22 -3.90 -20.73
CA ILE A 313 2.36 -3.12 -21.60
C ILE A 313 2.45 -1.62 -21.29
N LEU A 314 2.51 -1.26 -20.00
CA LEU A 314 2.59 0.12 -19.54
C LEU A 314 4.00 0.74 -19.67
N THR A 315 5.03 -0.09 -19.84
CA THR A 315 6.44 0.32 -19.94
C THR A 315 7.14 -0.34 -21.12
N PRO A 316 6.76 -0.01 -22.36
CA PRO A 316 7.39 -0.58 -23.56
C PRO A 316 8.89 -0.27 -23.57
N LEU A 317 9.70 -1.27 -23.89
CA LEU A 317 11.14 -1.10 -24.03
C LEU A 317 11.49 -0.28 -25.27
N THR A 318 12.58 0.50 -25.19
CA THR A 318 13.13 1.25 -26.32
C THR A 318 14.42 0.66 -26.85
N GLU A 319 15.11 -0.14 -26.04
CA GLU A 319 16.38 -0.73 -26.39
C GLU A 319 16.17 -2.04 -27.17
N LYS A 320 16.70 -2.08 -28.41
CA LYS A 320 16.48 -3.19 -29.36
C LYS A 320 16.92 -4.54 -28.79
N THR A 321 18.04 -4.62 -28.14
CA THR A 321 18.58 -5.88 -27.61
C THR A 321 17.69 -6.46 -26.52
N ALA A 322 17.08 -5.59 -25.68
CA ALA A 322 16.15 -6.01 -24.65
C ALA A 322 14.81 -6.46 -25.25
N ILE A 323 14.37 -5.80 -26.32
CA ILE A 323 13.17 -6.21 -27.09
C ILE A 323 13.39 -7.58 -27.70
N ASP A 324 14.52 -7.77 -28.43
CA ASP A 324 14.84 -9.02 -29.11
C ASP A 324 14.87 -10.19 -28.11
N ARG A 325 15.46 -10.02 -26.93
CA ARG A 325 15.46 -11.07 -25.88
C ARG A 325 14.06 -11.52 -25.47
N ARG A 326 13.10 -10.58 -25.37
CA ARG A 326 11.70 -10.93 -25.07
C ARG A 326 11.06 -11.67 -26.25
N LEU A 327 11.31 -11.20 -27.47
CA LEU A 327 10.78 -11.84 -28.69
C LEU A 327 11.36 -13.24 -28.89
N ASP A 328 12.65 -13.45 -28.60
CA ASP A 328 13.29 -14.77 -28.66
C ASP A 328 12.62 -15.76 -27.67
N ALA A 329 12.32 -15.32 -26.45
CA ALA A 329 11.62 -16.13 -25.49
C ALA A 329 10.19 -16.49 -25.95
N VAL A 330 9.46 -15.54 -26.54
CA VAL A 330 8.15 -15.78 -27.14
C VAL A 330 8.27 -16.74 -28.33
N GLY A 331 9.29 -16.55 -29.19
CA GLY A 331 9.59 -17.41 -30.32
C GLY A 331 9.82 -18.86 -29.92
N LEU A 332 10.57 -19.08 -28.84
CA LEU A 332 10.82 -20.42 -28.28
C LEU A 332 9.52 -21.16 -27.98
N PHE A 333 8.61 -20.51 -27.20
CA PHE A 333 7.32 -21.12 -26.83
C PHE A 333 6.30 -21.19 -27.96
N THR A 334 6.47 -20.36 -29.00
CA THR A 334 5.65 -20.43 -30.22
C THR A 334 6.03 -21.60 -31.07
N SER A 335 7.33 -21.91 -31.18
CA SER A 335 7.86 -23.02 -31.97
C SER A 335 7.73 -24.39 -31.30
N ASP A 336 7.57 -24.43 -29.97
CA ASP A 336 7.39 -25.66 -29.17
C ASP A 336 6.04 -25.65 -28.40
N PRO A 337 4.92 -26.03 -29.05
CA PRO A 337 3.62 -26.07 -28.41
C PRO A 337 3.54 -27.11 -27.27
N ILE A 338 4.29 -28.22 -27.37
CA ILE A 338 4.28 -29.27 -26.35
C ILE A 338 4.99 -28.80 -25.10
N GLY A 339 6.22 -28.25 -25.25
CA GLY A 339 6.96 -27.67 -24.12
C GLY A 339 6.23 -26.51 -23.47
N ARG A 340 5.54 -25.67 -24.28
CA ARG A 340 4.68 -24.61 -23.75
C ARG A 340 3.57 -25.16 -22.87
N GLU A 341 2.88 -26.23 -23.29
CA GLU A 341 1.78 -26.83 -22.50
C GLU A 341 2.29 -27.42 -21.18
N VAL A 342 3.40 -28.13 -21.20
CA VAL A 342 4.06 -28.67 -19.99
C VAL A 342 4.37 -27.56 -18.98
N VAL A 343 4.91 -26.43 -19.45
CA VAL A 343 5.19 -25.28 -18.58
C VAL A 343 3.90 -24.68 -18.05
N ARG A 344 2.87 -24.55 -18.87
CA ARG A 344 1.56 -24.02 -18.44
C ARG A 344 0.91 -24.92 -17.37
N GLU A 345 0.91 -26.24 -17.56
CA GLU A 345 0.42 -27.19 -16.56
C GLU A 345 1.18 -27.07 -15.23
N ALA A 346 2.51 -26.90 -15.29
CA ALA A 346 3.31 -26.70 -14.09
C ALA A 346 3.00 -25.37 -13.37
N LEU A 347 2.63 -24.33 -14.11
CA LEU A 347 2.30 -23.01 -13.55
C LEU A 347 0.86 -22.94 -12.99
N ASP A 348 -0.06 -23.76 -13.46
CA ASP A 348 -1.48 -23.70 -13.08
C ASP A 348 -1.73 -23.90 -11.58
N GLY A 349 -0.83 -24.65 -10.92
CA GLY A 349 -0.88 -24.84 -9.46
C GLY A 349 -0.09 -23.81 -8.64
N VAL A 350 0.63 -22.90 -9.29
CA VAL A 350 1.52 -21.94 -8.58
C VAL A 350 0.72 -20.76 -8.08
N ARG A 351 0.71 -20.58 -6.76
CA ARG A 351 0.09 -19.43 -6.10
C ARG A 351 0.97 -18.20 -6.17
N ASP A 352 0.49 -17.10 -5.59
CA ASP A 352 1.21 -15.83 -5.52
C ASP A 352 2.38 -15.90 -4.53
N ILE A 353 3.52 -16.40 -5.01
CA ILE A 353 4.73 -16.61 -4.19
C ILE A 353 5.26 -15.29 -3.64
N GLU A 354 5.16 -14.18 -4.39
CA GLU A 354 5.62 -12.86 -3.93
C GLU A 354 4.82 -12.43 -2.69
N ARG A 355 3.49 -12.51 -2.75
CA ARG A 355 2.63 -12.14 -1.61
C ARG A 355 2.74 -13.10 -0.44
N LEU A 356 2.86 -14.38 -0.71
CA LEU A 356 3.06 -15.40 0.33
C LEU A 356 4.39 -15.24 1.06
N ALA A 357 5.47 -14.97 0.32
CA ALA A 357 6.79 -14.71 0.90
C ALA A 357 6.78 -13.43 1.76
N SER A 358 6.15 -12.35 1.26
CA SER A 358 6.00 -11.10 2.01
C SER A 358 5.20 -11.29 3.29
N LYS A 359 4.09 -12.03 3.26
CA LYS A 359 3.31 -12.38 4.46
C LYS A 359 4.12 -13.20 5.46
N ALA A 360 4.87 -14.20 4.99
CA ALA A 360 5.71 -15.03 5.85
C ALA A 360 6.80 -14.19 6.53
N ALA A 361 7.50 -13.34 5.77
CA ALA A 361 8.56 -12.47 6.28
C ALA A 361 8.03 -11.40 7.25
N ALA A 362 6.81 -10.90 7.03
CA ALA A 362 6.12 -9.98 7.94
C ALA A 362 5.54 -10.68 9.20
N GLY A 363 5.73 -11.99 9.37
CA GLY A 363 5.16 -12.76 10.49
C GLY A 363 3.65 -12.92 10.45
N ARG A 364 3.02 -12.75 9.27
CA ARG A 364 1.56 -12.80 9.05
C ARG A 364 1.10 -14.08 8.35
N GLY A 365 2.05 -14.94 7.98
CA GLY A 365 1.77 -16.20 7.30
C GLY A 365 0.99 -17.16 8.18
N THR A 366 -0.11 -17.70 7.68
CA THR A 366 -0.82 -18.79 8.32
C THR A 366 -0.22 -20.14 7.91
N PRO A 367 -0.48 -21.24 8.66
CA PRO A 367 -0.06 -22.57 8.22
C PRO A 367 -0.59 -22.96 6.82
N ARG A 368 -1.73 -22.40 6.42
CA ARG A 368 -2.29 -22.60 5.08
C ARG A 368 -1.46 -21.87 4.01
N ASP A 369 -0.97 -20.66 4.32
CA ASP A 369 -0.12 -19.90 3.41
C ASP A 369 1.23 -20.57 3.17
N LEU A 370 1.79 -21.23 4.22
CA LEU A 370 3.05 -21.96 4.11
C LEU A 370 2.93 -23.30 3.37
N ARG A 371 1.72 -23.84 3.25
CA ARG A 371 1.45 -25.08 2.52
C ARG A 371 1.08 -24.83 1.06
N ALA A 372 0.82 -23.63 0.73
CA ALA A 372 0.39 -23.19 -0.59
C ALA A 372 1.55 -23.08 -1.57
#